data_eabc0119de8196a1e44389891f4b46ce
#
_entry.id   eabc0119de8196a1e44389891f4b46ce
#
_cell.length_a   1.000
_cell.length_b   1.000
_cell.length_c   1.000
_cell.angle_alpha   90.00
_cell.angle_beta   90.00
_cell.angle_gamma   90.00
#
_symmetry.space_group_name_H-M   'P 1'
#
loop_
_entity.id
_entity.type
_entity.pdbx_description
1 polymer ?
#
loop_
_entity_poly.entity_id
_entity_poly.type
_entity_poly.pdbx_seq_one_letter_code
_entity_poly.pdbx_strand_id
1 'polypeptide(L)'
;MNHFKEKAMKCVFLIAACTSVLAVFLICAFLFANGIPAIGKIGPLKFLLGTKWKPSNDIFGILPMIVASIYVTAGAILLGVPIALFTSVFMARYCPKKIYRPLKSGIELMAGVPSIVYGFFGLILIAPLIRQIFGGTGTSMLAACVLLGMMILPTIIGVTESAIRSVPESYYEGSLALGATKERSIFFVMLPAAKSGILAAVVLGIGRAIGETMAVVMVAGNQPRMPQGILKGVRTMTANIVTEMGYATGLHREALIATAVVLFIFILIINLSLSLLNRRAEHAN
;
A
#
# COMPACT_ATOMS: atom_id res chain seq x y z
N MET A 1 -3.31 46.01 -11.18
CA MET A 1 -3.13 45.43 -9.84
C MET A 1 -3.12 43.91 -9.82
N ASN A 2 -3.59 43.23 -10.84
CA ASN A 2 -3.67 41.76 -10.89
C ASN A 2 -2.36 41.07 -11.31
N HIS A 3 -1.57 41.66 -12.22
CA HIS A 3 -0.32 41.04 -12.72
C HIS A 3 0.77 40.86 -11.67
N PHE A 4 0.90 41.74 -10.68
CA PHE A 4 1.86 41.59 -9.62
C PHE A 4 1.49 40.43 -8.67
N LYS A 5 0.21 40.34 -8.28
CA LYS A 5 -0.30 39.23 -7.47
C LYS A 5 -0.17 37.88 -8.18
N GLU A 6 -0.43 37.86 -9.48
CA GLU A 6 -0.31 36.64 -10.30
C GLU A 6 1.16 36.18 -10.40
N LYS A 7 2.11 37.10 -10.63
CA LYS A 7 3.54 36.80 -10.63
C LYS A 7 4.02 36.32 -9.25
N ALA A 8 3.58 36.97 -8.18
CA ALA A 8 3.91 36.57 -6.81
C ALA A 8 3.39 35.14 -6.52
N MET A 9 2.15 34.83 -6.88
CA MET A 9 1.57 33.48 -6.72
C MET A 9 2.32 32.42 -7.55
N LYS A 10 2.68 32.73 -8.80
CA LYS A 10 3.50 31.84 -9.63
C LYS A 10 4.86 31.54 -8.98
N CYS A 11 5.50 32.57 -8.40
CA CYS A 11 6.76 32.40 -7.70
C CYS A 11 6.62 31.53 -6.45
N VAL A 12 5.58 31.73 -5.65
CA VAL A 12 5.28 30.91 -4.45
C VAL A 12 5.06 29.44 -4.84
N PHE A 13 4.24 29.17 -5.88
CA PHE A 13 4.01 27.81 -6.34
C PHE A 13 5.30 27.15 -6.91
N LEU A 14 6.11 27.93 -7.64
CA LEU A 14 7.40 27.43 -8.14
C LEU A 14 8.35 27.07 -6.98
N ILE A 15 8.47 27.93 -5.98
CA ILE A 15 9.31 27.67 -4.80
C ILE A 15 8.80 26.40 -4.08
N ALA A 16 7.49 26.29 -3.86
CA ALA A 16 6.91 25.11 -3.21
C ALA A 16 7.19 23.82 -3.99
N ALA A 17 7.03 23.86 -5.32
CA ALA A 17 7.33 22.74 -6.19
C ALA A 17 8.83 22.37 -6.15
N CYS A 18 9.72 23.35 -6.28
CA CYS A 18 11.17 23.13 -6.21
C CYS A 18 11.60 22.56 -4.84
N THR A 19 11.04 23.08 -3.75
CA THR A 19 11.31 22.59 -2.38
C THR A 19 10.88 21.13 -2.23
N SER A 20 9.71 20.77 -2.74
CA SER A 20 9.22 19.39 -2.71
C SER A 20 10.14 18.42 -3.47
N VAL A 21 10.53 18.79 -4.70
CA VAL A 21 11.45 17.99 -5.51
C VAL A 21 12.83 17.87 -4.86
N LEU A 22 13.35 18.99 -4.32
CA LEU A 22 14.63 19.01 -3.62
C LEU A 22 14.61 18.11 -2.38
N ALA A 23 13.54 18.14 -1.59
CA ALA A 23 13.40 17.29 -0.40
C ALA A 23 13.45 15.80 -0.79
N VAL A 24 12.72 15.38 -1.82
CA VAL A 24 12.73 13.99 -2.29
C VAL A 24 14.14 13.62 -2.81
N PHE A 25 14.78 14.51 -3.57
CA PHE A 25 16.15 14.30 -4.06
C PHE A 25 17.14 14.11 -2.93
N LEU A 26 17.09 14.95 -1.89
CA LEU A 26 17.97 14.86 -0.73
C LEU A 26 17.77 13.56 0.06
N ILE A 27 16.51 13.11 0.23
CA ILE A 27 16.21 11.83 0.87
C ILE A 27 16.79 10.68 0.04
N CYS A 28 16.59 10.66 -1.26
CA CYS A 28 17.16 9.64 -2.14
C CYS A 28 18.70 9.67 -2.10
N ALA A 29 19.30 10.85 -2.22
CA ALA A 29 20.75 11.00 -2.17
C ALA A 29 21.34 10.46 -0.85
N PHE A 30 20.72 10.81 0.28
CA PHE A 30 21.11 10.31 1.60
C PHE A 30 21.00 8.77 1.69
N LEU A 31 19.87 8.21 1.27
CA LEU A 31 19.63 6.76 1.31
C LEU A 31 20.66 6.00 0.47
N PHE A 32 20.89 6.44 -0.76
CA PHE A 32 21.82 5.77 -1.66
C PHE A 32 23.28 5.96 -1.25
N ALA A 33 23.66 7.16 -0.80
CA ALA A 33 25.04 7.44 -0.36
C ALA A 33 25.45 6.63 0.88
N ASN A 34 24.50 6.32 1.79
CA ASN A 34 24.79 5.55 2.99
C ASN A 34 24.47 4.04 2.83
N GLY A 35 23.43 3.70 2.07
CA GLY A 35 22.97 2.31 1.96
C GLY A 35 23.77 1.47 0.98
N ILE A 36 24.21 2.02 -0.19
CA ILE A 36 24.97 1.26 -1.17
C ILE A 36 26.33 0.80 -0.61
N PRO A 37 27.14 1.66 0.05
CA PRO A 37 28.38 1.22 0.67
C PRO A 37 28.19 0.11 1.71
N ALA A 38 27.08 0.14 2.49
CA ALA A 38 26.76 -0.88 3.45
C ALA A 38 26.49 -2.24 2.78
N ILE A 39 25.75 -2.25 1.67
CA ILE A 39 25.54 -3.47 0.86
C ILE A 39 26.88 -4.03 0.36
N GLY A 40 27.81 -3.16 -0.05
CA GLY A 40 29.15 -3.56 -0.46
C GLY A 40 29.97 -4.18 0.67
N LYS A 41 29.94 -3.58 1.87
CA LYS A 41 30.64 -4.10 3.08
C LYS A 41 30.11 -5.47 3.53
N ILE A 42 28.80 -5.67 3.54
CA ILE A 42 28.17 -6.93 3.97
C ILE A 42 28.28 -8.02 2.90
N GLY A 43 28.31 -7.60 1.64
CA GLY A 43 28.25 -8.45 0.46
C GLY A 43 26.83 -8.55 -0.08
N PRO A 44 26.58 -8.15 -1.37
CA PRO A 44 25.22 -8.02 -1.94
C PRO A 44 24.40 -9.32 -1.84
N LEU A 45 25.00 -10.47 -2.15
CA LEU A 45 24.31 -11.75 -2.11
C LEU A 45 23.98 -12.18 -0.66
N LYS A 46 24.90 -11.96 0.28
CA LYS A 46 24.69 -12.27 1.69
C LYS A 46 23.58 -11.40 2.29
N PHE A 47 23.55 -10.12 1.90
CA PHE A 47 22.55 -9.19 2.36
C PHE A 47 21.15 -9.50 1.79
N LEU A 48 21.02 -9.66 0.48
CA LEU A 48 19.72 -9.87 -0.17
C LEU A 48 19.16 -11.27 0.01
N LEU A 49 20.00 -12.31 -0.07
CA LEU A 49 19.58 -13.71 -0.01
C LEU A 49 19.82 -14.37 1.35
N GLY A 50 20.44 -13.67 2.29
CA GLY A 50 20.64 -14.17 3.63
C GLY A 50 19.31 -14.38 4.36
N THR A 51 19.17 -15.55 5.02
CA THR A 51 17.95 -15.96 5.73
C THR A 51 17.97 -15.65 7.23
N LYS A 52 19.09 -15.13 7.74
CA LYS A 52 19.27 -14.84 9.17
C LYS A 52 19.56 -13.36 9.37
N TRP A 53 18.85 -12.77 10.33
CA TRP A 53 19.08 -11.41 10.80
C TRP A 53 19.50 -11.47 12.26
N LYS A 54 20.77 -11.26 12.54
CA LYS A 54 21.37 -11.24 13.90
C LYS A 54 22.42 -10.15 13.98
N PRO A 55 22.06 -8.92 14.27
CA PRO A 55 22.99 -7.78 14.32
C PRO A 55 24.12 -7.95 15.32
N SER A 56 23.87 -8.65 16.45
CA SER A 56 24.89 -8.94 17.46
C SER A 56 26.06 -9.83 16.96
N ASN A 57 25.88 -10.47 15.82
CA ASN A 57 26.87 -11.36 15.19
C ASN A 57 27.27 -10.85 13.80
N ASP A 58 26.97 -9.58 13.48
CA ASP A 58 27.17 -8.97 12.15
C ASP A 58 26.56 -9.76 10.98
N ILE A 59 25.44 -10.44 11.23
CA ILE A 59 24.69 -11.17 10.21
C ILE A 59 23.44 -10.37 9.81
N PHE A 60 23.42 -9.88 8.57
CA PHE A 60 22.40 -8.96 8.05
C PHE A 60 21.71 -9.51 6.79
N GLY A 61 21.03 -10.65 6.89
CA GLY A 61 20.24 -11.20 5.78
C GLY A 61 18.78 -10.71 5.81
N ILE A 62 18.32 -10.05 4.75
CA ILE A 62 16.97 -9.43 4.68
C ILE A 62 15.94 -10.24 3.89
N LEU A 63 16.29 -11.40 3.34
CA LEU A 63 15.36 -12.24 2.58
C LEU A 63 14.04 -12.53 3.33
N PRO A 64 14.06 -12.87 4.64
CA PRO A 64 12.84 -13.11 5.39
C PRO A 64 11.89 -11.89 5.38
N MET A 65 12.44 -10.66 5.48
CA MET A 65 11.69 -9.43 5.49
C MET A 65 11.11 -9.09 4.11
N ILE A 66 11.88 -9.37 3.04
CA ILE A 66 11.40 -9.22 1.65
C ILE A 66 10.19 -10.13 1.42
N VAL A 67 10.34 -11.43 1.72
CA VAL A 67 9.29 -12.43 1.53
C VAL A 67 8.07 -12.12 2.40
N ALA A 68 8.28 -11.72 3.66
CA ALA A 68 7.20 -11.31 4.55
C ALA A 68 6.44 -10.09 4.02
N SER A 69 7.14 -9.07 3.50
CA SER A 69 6.52 -7.88 2.91
C SER A 69 5.65 -8.26 1.70
N ILE A 70 6.14 -9.16 0.84
CA ILE A 70 5.38 -9.65 -0.33
C ILE A 70 4.12 -10.39 0.13
N TYR A 71 4.24 -11.33 1.07
CA TYR A 71 3.12 -12.16 1.52
C TYR A 71 2.05 -11.34 2.25
N VAL A 72 2.46 -10.43 3.14
CA VAL A 72 1.52 -9.55 3.86
C VAL A 72 0.79 -8.62 2.89
N THR A 73 1.50 -8.03 1.93
CA THR A 73 0.89 -7.18 0.90
C THR A 73 -0.03 -7.97 -0.01
N ALA A 74 0.40 -9.13 -0.51
CA ALA A 74 -0.43 -9.99 -1.35
C ALA A 74 -1.71 -10.43 -0.62
N GLY A 75 -1.60 -10.83 0.66
CA GLY A 75 -2.75 -11.18 1.47
C GLY A 75 -3.71 -10.02 1.71
N ALA A 76 -3.18 -8.81 1.96
CA ALA A 76 -3.99 -7.61 2.11
C ALA A 76 -4.76 -7.26 0.82
N ILE A 77 -4.11 -7.39 -0.33
CA ILE A 77 -4.70 -7.15 -1.66
C ILE A 77 -5.78 -8.19 -1.94
N LEU A 78 -5.50 -9.47 -1.70
CA LEU A 78 -6.44 -10.57 -1.94
C LEU A 78 -7.74 -10.41 -1.13
N LEU A 79 -7.65 -9.88 0.09
CA LEU A 79 -8.81 -9.61 0.94
C LEU A 79 -9.46 -8.26 0.63
N GLY A 80 -8.65 -7.20 0.51
CA GLY A 80 -9.15 -5.83 0.43
C GLY A 80 -9.68 -5.44 -0.94
N VAL A 81 -8.99 -5.82 -2.04
CA VAL A 81 -9.39 -5.39 -3.39
C VAL A 81 -10.79 -5.89 -3.79
N PRO A 82 -11.16 -7.18 -3.63
CA PRO A 82 -12.51 -7.61 -3.97
C PRO A 82 -13.59 -6.85 -3.21
N ILE A 83 -13.41 -6.69 -1.90
CA ILE A 83 -14.35 -5.95 -1.05
C ILE A 83 -14.48 -4.50 -1.52
N ALA A 84 -13.34 -3.85 -1.78
CA ALA A 84 -13.32 -2.47 -2.24
C ALA A 84 -14.00 -2.30 -3.61
N LEU A 85 -13.74 -3.20 -4.56
CA LEU A 85 -14.36 -3.15 -5.89
C LEU A 85 -15.88 -3.30 -5.81
N PHE A 86 -16.38 -4.32 -5.12
CA PHE A 86 -17.82 -4.51 -4.95
C PHE A 86 -18.48 -3.33 -4.24
N THR A 87 -17.85 -2.80 -3.20
CA THR A 87 -18.33 -1.60 -2.50
C THR A 87 -18.37 -0.40 -3.43
N SER A 88 -17.35 -0.20 -4.25
CA SER A 88 -17.28 0.91 -5.21
C SER A 88 -18.39 0.82 -6.26
N VAL A 89 -18.60 -0.37 -6.82
CA VAL A 89 -19.69 -0.60 -7.80
C VAL A 89 -21.04 -0.34 -7.15
N PHE A 90 -21.26 -0.85 -5.94
CA PHE A 90 -22.48 -0.59 -5.18
C PHE A 90 -22.69 0.93 -4.98
N MET A 91 -21.67 1.64 -4.51
CA MET A 91 -21.76 3.08 -4.26
C MET A 91 -21.97 3.90 -5.52
N ALA A 92 -21.33 3.50 -6.63
CA ALA A 92 -21.41 4.24 -7.88
C ALA A 92 -22.76 4.07 -8.60
N ARG A 93 -23.38 2.86 -8.55
CA ARG A 93 -24.48 2.47 -9.44
C ARG A 93 -25.74 1.94 -8.75
N TYR A 94 -25.64 1.41 -7.54
CA TYR A 94 -26.76 0.78 -6.85
C TYR A 94 -27.21 1.50 -5.58
N CYS A 95 -26.36 2.32 -4.99
CA CYS A 95 -26.58 2.91 -3.67
C CYS A 95 -27.69 3.98 -3.71
N PRO A 96 -28.78 3.83 -2.91
CA PRO A 96 -29.79 4.87 -2.76
C PRO A 96 -29.19 6.15 -2.18
N LYS A 97 -29.67 7.32 -2.65
CA LYS A 97 -29.17 8.65 -2.23
C LYS A 97 -29.20 8.84 -0.69
N LYS A 98 -30.17 8.21 0.01
CA LYS A 98 -30.28 8.28 1.47
C LYS A 98 -29.13 7.57 2.21
N ILE A 99 -28.63 6.45 1.66
CA ILE A 99 -27.57 5.62 2.26
C ILE A 99 -26.20 6.06 1.76
N TYR A 100 -26.12 6.64 0.58
CA TYR A 100 -24.85 7.06 -0.03
C TYR A 100 -24.06 8.02 0.85
N ARG A 101 -24.69 9.08 1.35
CA ARG A 101 -24.03 10.10 2.19
C ARG A 101 -23.41 9.52 3.45
N PRO A 102 -24.15 8.80 4.33
CA PRO A 102 -23.57 8.22 5.54
C PRO A 102 -22.49 7.17 5.22
N LEU A 103 -22.66 6.35 4.18
CA LEU A 103 -21.65 5.37 3.78
C LEU A 103 -20.36 6.06 3.30
N LYS A 104 -20.48 7.09 2.47
CA LYS A 104 -19.35 7.90 1.99
C LYS A 104 -18.59 8.54 3.16
N SER A 105 -19.32 9.19 4.08
CA SER A 105 -18.71 9.78 5.29
C SER A 105 -18.02 8.73 6.17
N GLY A 106 -18.60 7.53 6.33
CA GLY A 106 -17.96 6.44 7.06
C GLY A 106 -16.64 6.00 6.44
N ILE A 107 -16.59 5.87 5.10
CA ILE A 107 -15.37 5.50 4.38
C ILE A 107 -14.31 6.61 4.49
N GLU A 108 -14.71 7.88 4.40
CA GLU A 108 -13.82 9.03 4.56
C GLU A 108 -13.27 9.13 5.98
N LEU A 109 -14.09 8.85 7.00
CA LEU A 109 -13.63 8.75 8.38
C LEU A 109 -12.57 7.64 8.55
N MET A 110 -12.80 6.47 7.96
CA MET A 110 -11.79 5.39 7.97
C MET A 110 -10.47 5.84 7.34
N ALA A 111 -10.50 6.64 6.27
CA ALA A 111 -9.28 7.18 5.65
C ALA A 111 -8.51 8.13 6.56
N GLY A 112 -9.20 8.84 7.45
CA GLY A 112 -8.65 9.81 8.41
C GLY A 112 -8.07 9.18 9.69
N VAL A 113 -8.35 7.90 9.97
CA VAL A 113 -7.83 7.24 11.18
C VAL A 113 -6.32 7.03 11.08
N PRO A 114 -5.50 7.45 12.07
CA PRO A 114 -4.07 7.19 12.10
C PRO A 114 -3.75 5.69 12.09
N SER A 115 -2.69 5.27 11.38
CA SER A 115 -2.34 3.86 11.23
C SER A 115 -2.05 3.15 12.56
N ILE A 116 -1.49 3.89 13.54
CA ILE A 116 -1.24 3.35 14.88
C ILE A 116 -2.54 2.95 15.59
N VAL A 117 -3.64 3.68 15.38
CA VAL A 117 -4.96 3.36 15.95
C VAL A 117 -5.50 2.08 15.32
N TYR A 118 -5.33 1.89 14.01
CA TYR A 118 -5.62 0.62 13.35
C TYR A 118 -4.79 -0.52 13.92
N GLY A 119 -3.49 -0.29 14.17
CA GLY A 119 -2.60 -1.28 14.79
C GLY A 119 -3.08 -1.69 16.18
N PHE A 120 -3.48 -0.71 17.00
CA PHE A 120 -4.04 -0.95 18.34
C PHE A 120 -5.37 -1.73 18.29
N PHE A 121 -6.27 -1.34 17.39
CA PHE A 121 -7.49 -2.09 17.11
C PHE A 121 -7.18 -3.54 16.69
N GLY A 122 -6.21 -3.72 15.80
CA GLY A 122 -5.75 -5.03 15.36
C GLY A 122 -5.22 -5.89 16.50
N LEU A 123 -4.47 -5.28 17.41
CA LEU A 123 -3.91 -5.97 18.59
C LEU A 123 -5.00 -6.38 19.59
N ILE A 124 -6.00 -5.53 19.83
CA ILE A 124 -7.04 -5.77 20.85
C ILE A 124 -8.19 -6.64 20.31
N LEU A 125 -8.54 -6.54 19.04
CA LEU A 125 -9.69 -7.26 18.49
C LEU A 125 -9.27 -8.36 17.50
N ILE A 126 -8.45 -8.04 16.48
CA ILE A 126 -8.14 -9.02 15.42
C ILE A 126 -7.24 -10.14 15.95
N ALA A 127 -6.18 -9.81 16.69
CA ALA A 127 -5.25 -10.81 17.19
C ALA A 127 -5.90 -11.79 18.18
N PRO A 128 -6.71 -11.35 19.17
CA PRO A 128 -7.44 -12.27 20.04
C PRO A 128 -8.48 -13.12 19.28
N LEU A 129 -9.17 -12.54 18.28
CA LEU A 129 -10.13 -13.28 17.46
C LEU A 129 -9.44 -14.40 16.67
N ILE A 130 -8.30 -14.11 16.05
CA ILE A 130 -7.50 -15.11 15.35
C ILE A 130 -7.01 -16.19 16.31
N ARG A 131 -6.57 -15.80 17.51
CA ARG A 131 -6.15 -16.73 18.56
C ARG A 131 -7.30 -17.66 18.98
N GLN A 132 -8.52 -17.15 19.13
CA GLN A 132 -9.68 -17.95 19.52
C GLN A 132 -10.08 -18.95 18.42
N ILE A 133 -10.03 -18.55 17.14
CA ILE A 133 -10.47 -19.38 16.02
C ILE A 133 -9.40 -20.40 15.61
N PHE A 134 -8.14 -19.97 15.51
CA PHE A 134 -7.05 -20.76 14.94
C PHE A 134 -5.97 -21.18 15.95
N GLY A 135 -6.05 -20.70 17.20
CA GLY A 135 -5.03 -20.93 18.21
C GLY A 135 -3.78 -20.05 18.03
N GLY A 136 -2.71 -20.38 18.73
CA GLY A 136 -1.42 -19.69 18.66
C GLY A 136 -1.37 -18.37 19.44
N THR A 137 -0.50 -17.45 19.02
CA THR A 137 -0.31 -16.13 19.68
C THR A 137 -1.33 -15.08 19.28
N GLY A 138 -2.01 -15.27 18.14
CA GLY A 138 -2.89 -14.30 17.52
C GLY A 138 -2.17 -13.26 16.67
N THR A 139 -1.04 -12.72 17.14
CA THR A 139 -0.17 -11.85 16.33
C THR A 139 0.52 -12.68 15.25
N SER A 140 0.22 -12.39 13.99
CA SER A 140 0.56 -13.28 12.88
C SER A 140 0.54 -12.56 11.54
N MET A 141 1.04 -13.22 10.51
CA MET A 141 0.93 -12.75 9.14
C MET A 141 -0.53 -12.55 8.74
N LEU A 142 -1.44 -13.45 9.16
CA LEU A 142 -2.89 -13.32 8.88
C LEU A 142 -3.48 -12.06 9.50
N ALA A 143 -3.12 -11.75 10.76
CA ALA A 143 -3.58 -10.53 11.42
C ALA A 143 -3.13 -9.27 10.65
N ALA A 144 -1.89 -9.26 10.19
CA ALA A 144 -1.36 -8.17 9.35
C ALA A 144 -2.10 -8.07 8.00
N CYS A 145 -2.38 -9.20 7.32
CA CYS A 145 -3.12 -9.22 6.06
C CYS A 145 -4.54 -8.66 6.22
N VAL A 146 -5.28 -9.08 7.25
CA VAL A 146 -6.64 -8.62 7.51
C VAL A 146 -6.64 -7.12 7.84
N LEU A 147 -5.75 -6.69 8.72
CA LEU A 147 -5.66 -5.29 9.13
C LEU A 147 -5.30 -4.37 7.95
N LEU A 148 -4.28 -4.72 7.18
CA LEU A 148 -3.91 -3.96 5.98
C LEU A 148 -4.99 -4.01 4.91
N GLY A 149 -5.65 -5.15 4.73
CA GLY A 149 -6.80 -5.29 3.84
C GLY A 149 -7.88 -4.25 4.16
N MET A 150 -8.21 -4.06 5.45
CA MET A 150 -9.15 -3.01 5.87
C MET A 150 -8.62 -1.60 5.64
N MET A 151 -7.35 -1.35 5.88
CA MET A 151 -6.74 -0.02 5.75
C MET A 151 -6.66 0.48 4.30
N ILE A 152 -6.58 -0.40 3.32
CA ILE A 152 -6.55 -0.03 1.90
C ILE A 152 -7.94 0.22 1.31
N LEU A 153 -9.02 -0.26 1.96
CA LEU A 153 -10.39 -0.11 1.47
C LEU A 153 -10.76 1.33 1.11
N PRO A 154 -10.58 2.34 1.99
CA PRO A 154 -11.02 3.69 1.69
C PRO A 154 -10.35 4.27 0.43
N THR A 155 -9.06 4.01 0.27
CA THR A 155 -8.29 4.49 -0.89
C THR A 155 -8.80 3.88 -2.19
N ILE A 156 -8.97 2.55 -2.21
CA ILE A 156 -9.42 1.84 -3.41
C ILE A 156 -10.87 2.18 -3.73
N ILE A 157 -11.75 2.23 -2.72
CA ILE A 157 -13.16 2.58 -2.90
C ILE A 157 -13.30 3.97 -3.48
N GLY A 158 -12.63 4.97 -2.89
CA GLY A 158 -12.76 6.37 -3.30
C GLY A 158 -12.33 6.61 -4.75
N VAL A 159 -11.17 6.06 -5.14
CA VAL A 159 -10.65 6.22 -6.50
C VAL A 159 -11.45 5.40 -7.52
N THR A 160 -11.80 4.16 -7.18
CA THR A 160 -12.61 3.29 -8.06
C THR A 160 -14.02 3.86 -8.27
N GLU A 161 -14.69 4.32 -7.21
CA GLU A 161 -15.99 4.96 -7.31
C GLU A 161 -15.93 6.16 -8.25
N SER A 162 -14.94 7.03 -8.07
CA SER A 162 -14.72 8.21 -8.92
C SER A 162 -14.49 7.81 -10.39
N ALA A 163 -13.68 6.78 -10.63
CA ALA A 163 -13.43 6.26 -11.97
C ALA A 163 -14.71 5.73 -12.66
N ILE A 164 -15.55 4.98 -11.94
CA ILE A 164 -16.81 4.47 -12.48
C ILE A 164 -17.79 5.62 -12.78
N ARG A 165 -17.83 6.64 -11.92
CA ARG A 165 -18.69 7.82 -12.12
C ARG A 165 -18.22 8.73 -13.24
N SER A 166 -16.94 8.72 -13.59
CA SER A 166 -16.39 9.52 -14.69
C SER A 166 -16.69 8.96 -16.08
N VAL A 167 -17.14 7.70 -16.17
CA VAL A 167 -17.60 7.13 -17.45
C VAL A 167 -18.86 7.85 -17.91
N PRO A 168 -18.93 8.36 -19.18
CA PRO A 168 -20.10 9.03 -19.69
C PRO A 168 -21.38 8.18 -19.59
N GLU A 169 -22.48 8.78 -19.15
CA GLU A 169 -23.75 8.07 -18.95
C GLU A 169 -24.30 7.47 -20.27
N SER A 170 -23.92 8.05 -21.41
CA SER A 170 -24.27 7.54 -22.75
C SER A 170 -23.83 6.09 -23.00
N TYR A 171 -22.73 5.64 -22.34
CA TYR A 171 -22.32 4.22 -22.43
C TYR A 171 -23.35 3.31 -21.76
N TYR A 172 -23.86 3.72 -20.61
CA TYR A 172 -24.87 2.98 -19.87
C TYR A 172 -26.21 3.00 -20.60
N GLU A 173 -26.70 4.17 -20.98
CA GLU A 173 -27.96 4.36 -21.69
C GLU A 173 -27.97 3.66 -23.05
N GLY A 174 -26.86 3.77 -23.80
CA GLY A 174 -26.71 3.09 -25.08
C GLY A 174 -26.80 1.57 -24.97
N SER A 175 -26.19 0.99 -23.93
CA SER A 175 -26.28 -0.46 -23.72
C SER A 175 -27.68 -0.92 -23.32
N LEU A 176 -28.41 -0.12 -22.52
CA LEU A 176 -29.81 -0.39 -22.22
C LEU A 176 -30.72 -0.29 -23.46
N ALA A 177 -30.48 0.69 -24.33
CA ALA A 177 -31.22 0.86 -25.59
C ALA A 177 -31.03 -0.35 -26.53
N LEU A 178 -29.89 -1.03 -26.46
CA LEU A 178 -29.62 -2.29 -27.17
C LEU A 178 -30.22 -3.53 -26.47
N GLY A 179 -30.99 -3.35 -25.39
CA GLY A 179 -31.69 -4.44 -24.69
C GLY A 179 -30.84 -5.13 -23.60
N ALA A 180 -29.68 -4.58 -23.21
CA ALA A 180 -28.91 -5.15 -22.11
C ALA A 180 -29.61 -4.89 -20.76
N THR A 181 -29.46 -5.82 -19.81
CA THR A 181 -29.91 -5.61 -18.42
C THR A 181 -29.00 -4.62 -17.71
N LYS A 182 -29.46 -4.04 -16.60
CA LYS A 182 -28.69 -3.11 -15.75
C LYS A 182 -27.35 -3.71 -15.34
N GLU A 183 -27.36 -4.96 -14.86
CA GLU A 183 -26.19 -5.68 -14.42
C GLU A 183 -25.19 -5.86 -15.58
N ARG A 184 -25.70 -6.30 -16.74
CA ARG A 184 -24.85 -6.50 -17.92
C ARG A 184 -24.22 -5.19 -18.37
N SER A 185 -24.98 -4.09 -18.38
CA SER A 185 -24.46 -2.75 -18.71
C SER A 185 -23.35 -2.30 -17.75
N ILE A 186 -23.50 -2.55 -16.46
CA ILE A 186 -22.50 -2.17 -15.46
C ILE A 186 -21.24 -3.02 -15.60
N PHE A 187 -21.38 -4.37 -15.60
CA PHE A 187 -20.21 -5.26 -15.57
C PHE A 187 -19.47 -5.37 -16.90
N PHE A 188 -20.17 -5.26 -18.05
CA PHE A 188 -19.58 -5.49 -19.37
C PHE A 188 -19.35 -4.20 -20.18
N VAL A 189 -19.91 -3.06 -19.76
CA VAL A 189 -19.70 -1.79 -20.45
C VAL A 189 -19.02 -0.76 -19.52
N MET A 190 -19.62 -0.48 -18.35
CA MET A 190 -19.11 0.58 -17.46
C MET A 190 -17.79 0.22 -16.80
N LEU A 191 -17.66 -0.99 -16.23
CA LEU A 191 -16.42 -1.41 -15.56
C LEU A 191 -15.24 -1.54 -16.52
N PRO A 192 -15.37 -2.14 -17.72
CA PRO A 192 -14.31 -2.10 -18.71
C PRO A 192 -13.91 -0.67 -19.13
N ALA A 193 -14.88 0.23 -19.30
CA ALA A 193 -14.60 1.64 -19.60
C ALA A 193 -13.88 2.38 -18.47
N ALA A 194 -14.08 1.97 -17.20
CA ALA A 194 -13.40 2.52 -16.02
C ALA A 194 -12.08 1.79 -15.69
N LYS A 195 -11.64 0.81 -16.48
CA LYS A 195 -10.55 -0.12 -16.15
C LYS A 195 -9.25 0.58 -15.74
N SER A 196 -8.83 1.63 -16.44
CA SER A 196 -7.60 2.36 -16.15
C SER A 196 -7.66 3.01 -14.75
N GLY A 197 -8.78 3.64 -14.39
CA GLY A 197 -8.99 4.20 -13.07
C GLY A 197 -9.07 3.15 -11.95
N ILE A 198 -9.70 2.01 -12.23
CA ILE A 198 -9.75 0.87 -11.30
C ILE A 198 -8.33 0.32 -11.03
N LEU A 199 -7.54 0.12 -12.09
CA LEU A 199 -6.15 -0.31 -11.95
C LEU A 199 -5.31 0.71 -11.16
N ALA A 200 -5.48 2.01 -11.44
CA ALA A 200 -4.81 3.07 -10.68
C ALA A 200 -5.18 3.02 -9.19
N ALA A 201 -6.44 2.77 -8.85
CA ALA A 201 -6.90 2.62 -7.47
C ALA A 201 -6.21 1.43 -6.76
N VAL A 202 -6.11 0.29 -7.45
CA VAL A 202 -5.42 -0.90 -6.92
C VAL A 202 -3.93 -0.62 -6.71
N VAL A 203 -3.27 0.04 -7.66
CA VAL A 203 -1.84 0.43 -7.54
C VAL A 203 -1.61 1.32 -6.31
N LEU A 204 -2.48 2.31 -6.09
CA LEU A 204 -2.42 3.17 -4.90
C LEU A 204 -2.60 2.36 -3.61
N GLY A 205 -3.54 1.41 -3.60
CA GLY A 205 -3.74 0.50 -2.48
C GLY A 205 -2.53 -0.38 -2.19
N ILE A 206 -1.87 -0.91 -3.23
CA ILE A 206 -0.63 -1.69 -3.12
C ILE A 206 0.49 -0.84 -2.53
N GLY A 207 0.71 0.37 -3.05
CA GLY A 207 1.73 1.28 -2.55
C GLY A 207 1.53 1.60 -1.06
N ARG A 208 0.28 1.83 -0.64
CA ARG A 208 -0.07 2.04 0.76
C ARG A 208 0.21 0.81 1.63
N ALA A 209 -0.16 -0.39 1.16
CA ALA A 209 0.05 -1.63 1.92
C ALA A 209 1.54 -1.95 2.12
N ILE A 210 2.38 -1.78 1.10
CA ILE A 210 3.83 -2.03 1.19
C ILE A 210 4.51 -1.04 2.15
N GLY A 211 4.09 0.23 2.12
CA GLY A 211 4.66 1.29 2.95
C GLY A 211 4.17 1.29 4.39
N GLU A 212 3.12 0.50 4.72
CA GLU A 212 2.57 0.50 6.06
C GLU A 212 3.55 -0.09 7.07
N THR A 213 3.72 0.60 8.17
CA THR A 213 4.75 0.28 9.16
C THR A 213 4.14 0.07 10.54
N MET A 214 3.50 1.11 11.11
CA MET A 214 3.12 1.12 12.52
C MET A 214 2.03 0.11 12.83
N ALA A 215 1.03 -0.02 11.97
CA ALA A 215 -0.01 -1.01 12.13
C ALA A 215 0.53 -2.45 12.04
N VAL A 216 1.44 -2.71 11.10
CA VAL A 216 2.07 -4.02 10.92
C VAL A 216 2.95 -4.39 12.12
N VAL A 217 3.76 -3.45 12.63
CA VAL A 217 4.60 -3.68 13.83
C VAL A 217 3.77 -4.18 15.01
N MET A 218 2.54 -3.69 15.18
CA MET A 218 1.70 -4.09 16.31
C MET A 218 1.11 -5.50 16.18
N VAL A 219 0.80 -5.96 14.97
CA VAL A 219 0.01 -7.20 14.77
C VAL A 219 0.75 -8.35 14.10
N ALA A 220 1.89 -8.08 13.43
CA ALA A 220 2.59 -9.09 12.64
C ALA A 220 3.45 -10.05 13.46
N GLY A 221 3.69 -9.78 14.76
CA GLY A 221 4.48 -10.62 15.65
C GLY A 221 6.01 -10.46 15.53
N ASN A 222 6.51 -9.61 14.64
CA ASN A 222 7.89 -9.10 14.49
C ASN A 222 9.02 -10.14 14.52
N GLN A 223 8.79 -11.35 13.99
CA GLN A 223 9.81 -12.41 13.98
C GLN A 223 10.70 -12.30 12.73
N PRO A 224 12.03 -12.05 12.85
CA PRO A 224 12.94 -11.88 11.72
C PRO A 224 13.42 -13.22 11.15
N ARG A 225 12.48 -14.07 10.74
CA ARG A 225 12.72 -15.40 10.16
C ARG A 225 11.84 -15.63 8.95
N MET A 226 12.23 -16.62 8.13
CA MET A 226 11.40 -16.99 6.98
C MET A 226 9.97 -17.34 7.42
N PRO A 227 8.94 -16.87 6.69
CA PRO A 227 7.56 -17.21 6.96
C PRO A 227 7.34 -18.72 6.96
N GLN A 228 6.81 -19.27 8.06
CA GLN A 228 6.55 -20.70 8.24
C GLN A 228 5.05 -21.03 8.21
N GLY A 229 4.22 -20.08 7.79
CA GLY A 229 2.77 -20.20 7.70
C GLY A 229 2.06 -18.92 8.06
N ILE A 230 0.79 -18.82 7.66
CA ILE A 230 -0.01 -17.59 7.80
C ILE A 230 -0.35 -17.24 9.26
N LEU A 231 -0.34 -18.21 10.15
CA LEU A 231 -0.61 -18.03 11.59
C LEU A 231 0.66 -17.76 12.42
N LYS A 232 1.83 -17.72 11.79
CA LYS A 232 3.09 -17.41 12.48
C LYS A 232 3.43 -15.93 12.32
N GLY A 233 4.20 -15.42 13.31
CA GLY A 233 4.71 -14.06 13.26
C GLY A 233 5.74 -13.89 12.16
N VAL A 234 5.70 -12.71 11.53
CA VAL A 234 6.64 -12.30 10.48
C VAL A 234 7.11 -10.86 10.74
N ARG A 235 8.20 -10.46 10.09
CA ARG A 235 8.70 -9.09 10.14
C ARG A 235 8.84 -8.56 8.72
N THR A 236 8.18 -7.44 8.38
CA THR A 236 8.34 -6.76 7.10
C THR A 236 9.60 -5.91 7.07
N MET A 237 10.02 -5.46 5.88
CA MET A 237 11.17 -4.55 5.73
C MET A 237 10.96 -3.25 6.50
N THR A 238 9.78 -2.65 6.39
CA THR A 238 9.38 -1.41 7.11
C THR A 238 9.42 -1.62 8.61
N ALA A 239 8.85 -2.72 9.11
CA ALA A 239 8.87 -3.07 10.52
C ALA A 239 10.30 -3.28 11.04
N ASN A 240 11.18 -3.93 10.27
CA ASN A 240 12.58 -4.14 10.65
C ASN A 240 13.31 -2.82 10.85
N ILE A 241 13.15 -1.87 9.93
CA ILE A 241 13.78 -0.55 10.02
C ILE A 241 13.30 0.17 11.29
N VAL A 242 11.99 0.29 11.49
CA VAL A 242 11.43 1.09 12.59
C VAL A 242 11.70 0.48 13.95
N THR A 243 11.64 -0.84 14.09
CA THR A 243 11.85 -1.48 15.38
C THR A 243 13.30 -1.44 15.86
N GLU A 244 14.26 -1.36 14.94
CA GLU A 244 15.68 -1.44 15.31
C GLU A 244 16.46 -0.12 15.14
N MET A 245 15.96 0.84 14.32
CA MET A 245 16.66 2.09 14.03
C MET A 245 16.97 2.93 15.28
N GLY A 246 16.13 2.86 16.31
CA GLY A 246 16.28 3.67 17.53
C GLY A 246 17.51 3.32 18.38
N TYR A 247 18.01 2.10 18.27
CA TYR A 247 19.19 1.63 19.04
C TYR A 247 20.33 1.12 18.16
N ALA A 248 20.15 1.09 16.85
CA ALA A 248 21.17 0.61 15.93
C ALA A 248 22.35 1.58 15.83
N THR A 249 23.57 1.06 15.87
CA THR A 249 24.82 1.81 15.72
C THR A 249 25.73 1.15 14.68
N GLY A 250 26.70 1.88 14.15
CA GLY A 250 27.72 1.35 13.22
C GLY A 250 27.11 0.59 12.03
N LEU A 251 27.64 -0.59 11.74
CA LEU A 251 27.23 -1.41 10.60
C LEU A 251 25.75 -1.84 10.68
N HIS A 252 25.20 -2.03 11.88
CA HIS A 252 23.79 -2.35 12.07
C HIS A 252 22.89 -1.21 11.53
N ARG A 253 23.19 0.03 11.89
CA ARG A 253 22.45 1.21 11.37
C ARG A 253 22.60 1.35 9.87
N GLU A 254 23.81 1.15 9.34
CA GLU A 254 24.06 1.17 7.90
C GLU A 254 23.24 0.06 7.17
N ALA A 255 23.13 -1.14 7.75
CA ALA A 255 22.32 -2.23 7.20
C ALA A 255 20.82 -1.93 7.19
N LEU A 256 20.30 -1.20 8.18
CA LEU A 256 18.90 -0.74 8.16
C LEU A 256 18.67 0.31 7.08
N ILE A 257 19.61 1.24 6.86
CA ILE A 257 19.54 2.20 5.75
C ILE A 257 19.62 1.45 4.41
N ALA A 258 20.48 0.45 4.29
CA ALA A 258 20.53 -0.44 3.12
C ALA A 258 19.21 -1.17 2.89
N THR A 259 18.53 -1.61 3.95
CA THR A 259 17.17 -2.20 3.85
C THR A 259 16.17 -1.18 3.30
N ALA A 260 16.27 0.10 3.67
CA ALA A 260 15.43 1.16 3.12
C ALA A 260 15.71 1.41 1.63
N VAL A 261 16.97 1.29 1.17
CA VAL A 261 17.31 1.35 -0.28
C VAL A 261 16.65 0.20 -1.03
N VAL A 262 16.73 -1.02 -0.50
CA VAL A 262 16.08 -2.20 -1.12
C VAL A 262 14.56 -2.03 -1.16
N LEU A 263 13.95 -1.53 -0.09
CA LEU A 263 12.52 -1.24 -0.04
C LEU A 263 12.12 -0.18 -1.09
N PHE A 264 12.90 0.89 -1.22
CA PHE A 264 12.67 1.93 -2.23
C PHE A 264 12.70 1.36 -3.65
N ILE A 265 13.74 0.58 -3.98
CA ILE A 265 13.86 -0.08 -5.28
C ILE A 265 12.70 -1.06 -5.51
N PHE A 266 12.31 -1.82 -4.49
CA PHE A 266 11.20 -2.76 -4.56
C PHE A 266 9.87 -2.06 -4.87
N ILE A 267 9.56 -0.95 -4.18
CA ILE A 267 8.36 -0.14 -4.44
C ILE A 267 8.41 0.46 -5.85
N LEU A 268 9.57 0.93 -6.29
CA LEU A 268 9.75 1.52 -7.61
C LEU A 268 9.50 0.48 -8.72
N ILE A 269 10.04 -0.74 -8.57
CA ILE A 269 9.82 -1.85 -9.51
C ILE A 269 8.33 -2.20 -9.60
N ILE A 270 7.63 -2.31 -8.47
CA ILE A 270 6.21 -2.62 -8.46
C ILE A 270 5.41 -1.51 -9.15
N ASN A 271 5.65 -0.25 -8.81
CA ASN A 271 4.95 0.88 -9.42
C ASN A 271 5.19 0.97 -10.92
N LEU A 272 6.44 0.77 -11.38
CA LEU A 272 6.77 0.77 -12.81
C LEU A 272 6.09 -0.41 -13.54
N SER A 273 6.14 -1.61 -12.95
CA SER A 273 5.51 -2.80 -13.54
C SER A 273 4.00 -2.61 -13.71
N LEU A 274 3.33 -2.08 -12.69
CA LEU A 274 1.91 -1.80 -12.73
C LEU A 274 1.55 -0.65 -13.68
N SER A 275 2.37 0.39 -13.75
CA SER A 275 2.21 1.50 -14.71
C SER A 275 2.34 1.02 -16.15
N LEU A 276 3.29 0.14 -16.44
CA LEU A 276 3.46 -0.47 -17.77
C LEU A 276 2.27 -1.35 -18.16
N LEU A 277 1.73 -2.12 -17.19
CA LEU A 277 0.51 -2.91 -17.41
C LEU A 277 -0.69 -2.02 -17.72
N ASN A 278 -0.83 -0.90 -17.02
CA ASN A 278 -1.93 0.05 -17.26
C ASN A 278 -1.85 0.67 -18.65
N ARG A 279 -0.67 1.12 -19.10
CA ARG A 279 -0.46 1.66 -20.45
C ARG A 279 -0.81 0.64 -21.53
N ARG A 280 -0.42 -0.62 -21.37
CA ARG A 280 -0.79 -1.67 -22.33
C ARG A 280 -2.31 -1.92 -22.38
N ALA A 281 -2.99 -1.79 -21.25
CA ALA A 281 -4.44 -1.91 -21.18
C ALA A 281 -5.19 -0.74 -21.86
N GLU A 282 -4.58 0.46 -21.92
CA GLU A 282 -5.12 1.62 -22.64
C GLU A 282 -4.93 1.51 -24.16
N HIS A 283 -3.85 0.92 -24.64
CA HIS A 283 -3.59 0.72 -26.08
C HIS A 283 -4.31 -0.48 -26.67
N ALA A 284 -4.90 -1.35 -25.87
CA ALA A 284 -5.63 -2.55 -26.32
C ALA A 284 -7.15 -2.31 -26.48
N ASN A 285 -7.63 -1.11 -26.19
CA ASN A 285 -8.99 -0.61 -26.42
C ASN A 285 -8.99 0.51 -27.44
#